data_15185cb9310b23b71b0266fa2098c245
#
_entry.id   15185cb9310b23b71b0266fa2098c245
#
_cell.length_a   1.000
_cell.length_b   1.000
_cell.length_c   1.000
_cell.angle_alpha   90.00
_cell.angle_beta   90.00
_cell.angle_gamma   90.00
#
_symmetry.space_group_name_H-M   'P 1'
#
loop_
_entity.id
_entity.type
_entity.pdbx_description
1 polymer ?
#
loop_
_entity_poly.entity_id
_entity_poly.type
_entity_poly.pdbx_seq_one_letter_code
_entity_poly.pdbx_strand_id
1 'polypeptide(L)'
;MEDYRICILGACRDAERFLPQVLSNLDTISSWFKDCRIVIYENDSVDRTNELLMEWATQTKDNVVRHVIKESNLNSRFHYRTPRLAYIRNTLLYHIPPDFDYFMMVDLDDVFAHPVEKKSFDSCFEIKDAWDIVTANGYEGYYDIWSLRLPGVIDFDCWFRYWALMATGKYTDEEAQQEAIYKYTGYMNAIKWPVYVDGAFNVGMISKVSIIKPCCKYAGFYEGRICVEHFPFQKCLRSHGVRILYNPNFRL
;
A
#
# COMPACT_ATOMS: atom_id res chain seq x y z
N MET A 1 5.45 6.61 19.34
CA MET A 1 5.48 7.21 17.99
C MET A 1 5.77 8.71 18.05
N GLU A 2 5.51 9.35 19.16
CA GLU A 2 5.67 10.81 19.37
C GLU A 2 7.08 11.36 19.17
N ASP A 3 8.10 10.50 19.15
CA ASP A 3 9.49 10.90 18.88
C ASP A 3 9.88 10.76 17.38
N TYR A 4 9.04 10.16 16.56
CA TYR A 4 9.34 9.84 15.15
C TYR A 4 8.66 10.77 14.16
N ARG A 5 9.33 10.95 13.02
CA ARG A 5 8.81 11.66 11.85
C ARG A 5 8.32 10.67 10.81
N ILE A 6 7.15 10.92 10.23
CA ILE A 6 6.56 10.06 9.20
C ILE A 6 6.17 10.83 7.94
N CYS A 7 6.45 10.25 6.77
CA CYS A 7 5.94 10.73 5.48
C CYS A 7 4.83 9.80 4.99
N ILE A 8 3.58 10.28 4.94
CA ILE A 8 2.44 9.50 4.46
C ILE A 8 2.25 9.80 2.98
N LEU A 9 2.21 8.76 2.17
CA LEU A 9 2.16 8.79 0.72
C LEU A 9 0.95 8.00 0.24
N GLY A 10 0.12 8.61 -0.59
CA GLY A 10 -1.03 7.92 -1.14
C GLY A 10 -1.46 8.46 -2.50
N ALA A 11 -2.16 7.63 -3.26
CA ALA A 11 -2.75 8.02 -4.51
C ALA A 11 -4.27 7.84 -4.46
N CYS A 12 -5.01 8.74 -5.10
CA CYS A 12 -6.44 8.60 -5.25
C CYS A 12 -6.92 9.08 -6.62
N ARG A 13 -8.06 8.55 -7.01
CA ARG A 13 -8.81 8.99 -8.17
C ARG A 13 -10.28 8.62 -7.98
N ASP A 14 -11.18 9.56 -8.33
CA ASP A 14 -12.63 9.36 -8.21
C ASP A 14 -13.04 8.84 -6.82
N ALA A 15 -12.50 9.48 -5.77
CA ALA A 15 -12.63 9.06 -4.36
C ALA A 15 -13.55 9.97 -3.53
N GLU A 16 -14.29 10.91 -4.15
CA GLU A 16 -15.16 11.90 -3.48
C GLU A 16 -15.95 11.31 -2.32
N ARG A 17 -16.56 10.13 -2.53
CA ARG A 17 -17.41 9.47 -1.55
C ARG A 17 -16.67 9.10 -0.26
N PHE A 18 -15.43 8.65 -0.37
CA PHE A 18 -14.65 8.09 0.73
C PHE A 18 -13.68 9.10 1.35
N LEU A 19 -13.34 10.13 0.58
CA LEU A 19 -12.30 11.08 0.89
C LEU A 19 -12.48 11.80 2.25
N PRO A 20 -13.69 12.20 2.69
CA PRO A 20 -13.84 12.81 4.00
C PRO A 20 -13.32 11.93 5.15
N GLN A 21 -13.60 10.64 5.14
CA GLN A 21 -13.10 9.71 6.15
C GLN A 21 -11.62 9.42 5.96
N VAL A 22 -11.17 9.26 4.73
CA VAL A 22 -9.75 9.06 4.38
C VAL A 22 -8.89 10.22 4.91
N LEU A 23 -9.29 11.47 4.67
CA LEU A 23 -8.59 12.65 5.14
C LEU A 23 -8.60 12.75 6.68
N SER A 24 -9.72 12.42 7.32
CA SER A 24 -9.82 12.32 8.78
C SER A 24 -8.85 11.29 9.35
N ASN A 25 -8.69 10.14 8.70
CA ASN A 25 -7.72 9.11 9.07
C ASN A 25 -6.27 9.62 8.96
N LEU A 26 -5.93 10.30 7.86
CA LEU A 26 -4.60 10.90 7.67
C LEU A 26 -4.30 11.94 8.78
N ASP A 27 -5.27 12.78 9.11
CA ASP A 27 -5.14 13.78 10.17
C ASP A 27 -5.02 13.13 11.57
N THR A 28 -5.73 12.04 11.79
CA THR A 28 -5.63 11.25 13.02
C THR A 28 -4.25 10.62 13.16
N ILE A 29 -3.77 9.92 12.11
CA ILE A 29 -2.43 9.30 12.11
C ILE A 29 -1.36 10.36 12.32
N SER A 30 -1.45 11.50 11.62
CA SER A 30 -0.47 12.58 11.73
C SER A 30 -0.28 13.08 13.16
N SER A 31 -1.34 13.03 13.98
CA SER A 31 -1.30 13.48 15.38
C SER A 31 -0.52 12.56 16.33
N TRP A 32 -0.18 11.35 15.91
CA TRP A 32 0.57 10.38 16.71
C TRP A 32 2.08 10.49 16.53
N PHE A 33 2.54 11.33 15.61
CA PHE A 33 3.96 11.50 15.27
C PHE A 33 4.46 12.91 15.59
N LYS A 34 5.77 13.04 15.80
CA LYS A 34 6.43 14.30 16.08
C LYS A 34 6.24 15.32 14.96
N ASP A 35 6.55 14.92 13.73
CA ASP A 35 6.35 15.67 12.51
C ASP A 35 5.77 14.74 11.44
N CYS A 36 4.87 15.26 10.62
CA CYS A 36 4.26 14.52 9.54
C CYS A 36 4.29 15.30 8.23
N ARG A 37 4.66 14.64 7.16
CA ARG A 37 4.42 15.12 5.79
C ARG A 37 3.43 14.18 5.13
N ILE A 38 2.36 14.73 4.54
CA ILE A 38 1.37 13.97 3.78
C ILE A 38 1.45 14.41 2.33
N VAL A 39 1.69 13.47 1.42
CA VAL A 39 1.75 13.73 -0.02
C VAL A 39 0.72 12.86 -0.71
N ILE A 40 -0.27 13.50 -1.31
CA ILE A 40 -1.34 12.81 -2.05
C ILE A 40 -1.14 13.07 -3.54
N TYR A 41 -1.16 12.00 -4.32
CA TYR A 41 -1.13 12.08 -5.78
C TYR A 41 -2.53 11.85 -6.32
N GLU A 42 -3.09 12.90 -6.95
CA GLU A 42 -4.38 12.87 -7.63
C GLU A 42 -4.17 12.83 -9.14
N ASN A 43 -4.86 11.93 -9.83
CA ASN A 43 -4.84 11.89 -11.28
C ASN A 43 -6.20 11.61 -11.89
N ASP A 44 -6.54 12.40 -12.91
CA ASP A 44 -7.66 12.17 -13.83
C ASP A 44 -9.04 11.98 -13.16
N SER A 45 -9.27 12.50 -11.94
CA SER A 45 -10.60 12.46 -11.32
C SER A 45 -11.60 13.33 -12.09
N VAL A 46 -12.82 12.84 -12.22
CA VAL A 46 -13.94 13.52 -12.85
C VAL A 46 -15.03 13.96 -11.86
N ASP A 47 -14.92 13.52 -10.60
CA ASP A 47 -15.73 13.92 -9.47
C ASP A 47 -15.10 15.08 -8.67
N ARG A 48 -15.58 15.37 -7.47
CA ARG A 48 -15.09 16.44 -6.60
C ARG A 48 -13.82 16.08 -5.81
N THR A 49 -13.16 14.95 -6.11
CA THR A 49 -11.95 14.51 -5.40
C THR A 49 -10.89 15.62 -5.35
N ASN A 50 -10.58 16.24 -6.49
CA ASN A 50 -9.57 17.29 -6.55
C ASN A 50 -9.96 18.53 -5.72
N GLU A 51 -11.21 18.95 -5.75
CA GLU A 51 -11.73 20.08 -4.98
C GLU A 51 -11.55 19.83 -3.47
N LEU A 52 -12.00 18.68 -2.99
CA LEU A 52 -11.90 18.28 -1.58
C LEU A 52 -10.45 18.18 -1.09
N LEU A 53 -9.55 17.65 -1.92
CA LEU A 53 -8.12 17.58 -1.61
C LEU A 53 -7.50 18.98 -1.48
N MET A 54 -7.83 19.89 -2.37
CA MET A 54 -7.30 21.25 -2.33
C MET A 54 -7.81 22.02 -1.13
N GLU A 55 -9.09 21.90 -0.78
CA GLU A 55 -9.66 22.48 0.43
C GLU A 55 -8.96 21.94 1.69
N TRP A 56 -8.78 20.64 1.79
CA TRP A 56 -8.08 20.02 2.92
C TRP A 56 -6.62 20.45 3.00
N ALA A 57 -5.92 20.58 1.88
CA ALA A 57 -4.50 20.95 1.84
C ALA A 57 -4.25 22.39 2.31
N THR A 58 -5.25 23.30 2.23
CA THR A 58 -5.13 24.68 2.72
C THR A 58 -5.25 24.80 4.23
N GLN A 59 -5.79 23.77 4.91
CA GLN A 59 -5.94 23.77 6.35
C GLN A 59 -4.57 23.60 7.02
N THR A 60 -4.20 24.56 7.85
CA THR A 60 -2.95 24.49 8.62
C THR A 60 -3.11 23.63 9.88
N LYS A 61 -2.09 22.84 10.17
CA LYS A 61 -1.97 22.10 11.41
C LYS A 61 -0.51 22.10 11.82
N ASP A 62 -0.24 22.37 13.09
CA ASP A 62 1.12 22.34 13.61
C ASP A 62 1.76 20.98 13.32
N ASN A 63 3.04 20.97 13.00
CA ASN A 63 3.84 19.79 12.68
C ASN A 63 3.35 18.90 11.50
N VAL A 64 2.40 19.38 10.68
CA VAL A 64 1.90 18.64 9.52
C VAL A 64 2.05 19.47 8.25
N VAL A 65 2.78 18.94 7.28
CA VAL A 65 2.89 19.53 5.92
C VAL A 65 2.04 18.69 4.97
N ARG A 66 1.09 19.33 4.29
CA ARG A 66 0.21 18.68 3.30
C ARG A 66 0.61 19.12 1.91
N HIS A 67 0.73 18.20 0.99
CA HIS A 67 1.06 18.44 -0.41
C HIS A 67 0.19 17.59 -1.33
N VAL A 68 -0.44 18.22 -2.32
CA VAL A 68 -1.24 17.52 -3.34
C VAL A 68 -0.52 17.70 -4.69
N ILE A 69 -0.16 16.58 -5.29
CA ILE A 69 0.35 16.52 -6.66
C ILE A 69 -0.83 16.23 -7.57
N LYS A 70 -1.05 17.07 -8.56
CA LYS A 70 -2.07 16.87 -9.57
C LYS A 70 -1.43 16.64 -10.93
N GLU A 71 -1.75 15.52 -11.56
CA GLU A 71 -1.33 15.23 -12.93
C GLU A 71 -2.50 14.68 -13.75
N SER A 72 -2.70 15.24 -14.94
CA SER A 72 -3.77 14.83 -15.85
C SER A 72 -3.24 13.99 -17.00
N ASN A 73 -4.14 13.25 -17.67
CA ASN A 73 -3.86 12.42 -18.82
C ASN A 73 -2.98 11.18 -18.56
N LEU A 74 -2.88 10.73 -17.32
CA LEU A 74 -2.16 9.48 -17.02
C LEU A 74 -2.85 8.25 -17.61
N ASN A 75 -4.18 8.26 -17.72
CA ASN A 75 -4.93 7.18 -18.36
C ASN A 75 -4.57 6.99 -19.83
N SER A 76 -4.31 8.07 -20.57
CA SER A 76 -3.88 8.00 -21.97
C SER A 76 -2.40 7.67 -22.13
N ARG A 77 -1.57 8.07 -21.15
CA ARG A 77 -0.13 7.79 -21.12
C ARG A 77 0.18 6.35 -20.72
N PHE A 78 -0.57 5.78 -19.80
CA PHE A 78 -0.38 4.42 -19.31
C PHE A 78 -1.61 3.56 -19.60
N HIS A 79 -1.48 2.71 -20.58
CA HIS A 79 -2.57 1.83 -21.01
C HIS A 79 -3.04 0.85 -19.92
N TYR A 80 -2.13 0.39 -19.06
CA TYR A 80 -2.43 -0.53 -17.97
C TYR A 80 -2.39 0.17 -16.60
N ARG A 81 -3.21 -0.33 -15.64
CA ARG A 81 -3.33 0.22 -14.29
C ARG A 81 -2.00 0.13 -13.51
N THR A 82 -1.34 -1.03 -13.51
CA THR A 82 -0.16 -1.25 -12.66
C THR A 82 1.08 -0.44 -13.08
N PRO A 83 1.43 -0.25 -14.37
CA PRO A 83 2.44 0.73 -14.77
C PRO A 83 2.13 2.17 -14.36
N ARG A 84 0.85 2.57 -14.41
CA ARG A 84 0.42 3.90 -13.95
C ARG A 84 0.62 4.05 -12.44
N LEU A 85 0.18 3.07 -11.64
CA LEU A 85 0.42 3.07 -10.19
C LEU A 85 1.90 3.03 -9.85
N ALA A 86 2.70 2.25 -10.58
CA ALA A 86 4.15 2.23 -10.43
C ALA A 86 4.79 3.61 -10.65
N TYR A 87 4.38 4.32 -11.69
CA TYR A 87 4.82 5.69 -11.95
C TYR A 87 4.46 6.63 -10.79
N ILE A 88 3.21 6.59 -10.34
CA ILE A 88 2.70 7.42 -9.24
C ILE A 88 3.48 7.12 -7.95
N ARG A 89 3.60 5.84 -7.55
CA ARG A 89 4.29 5.45 -6.31
C ARG A 89 5.79 5.79 -6.36
N ASN A 90 6.45 5.65 -7.52
CA ASN A 90 7.82 6.11 -7.69
C ASN A 90 7.94 7.63 -7.55
N THR A 91 7.00 8.40 -8.09
CA THR A 91 6.96 9.85 -7.91
C THR A 91 6.80 10.22 -6.44
N LEU A 92 5.88 9.55 -5.73
CA LEU A 92 5.66 9.76 -4.30
C LEU A 92 6.93 9.50 -3.47
N LEU A 93 7.72 8.46 -3.78
CA LEU A 93 8.97 8.17 -3.05
C LEU A 93 9.98 9.32 -3.09
N TYR A 94 10.01 10.16 -4.14
CA TYR A 94 10.89 11.32 -4.22
C TYR A 94 10.53 12.45 -3.25
N HIS A 95 9.31 12.43 -2.69
CA HIS A 95 8.85 13.42 -1.73
C HIS A 95 9.14 13.07 -0.26
N ILE A 96 9.76 11.90 -0.01
CA ILE A 96 10.15 11.50 1.34
C ILE A 96 11.36 12.33 1.76
N PRO A 97 11.27 13.12 2.86
CA PRO A 97 12.44 13.84 3.36
C PRO A 97 13.48 12.85 3.90
N PRO A 98 14.77 13.07 3.62
CA PRO A 98 15.84 12.13 4.00
C PRO A 98 16.07 12.04 5.52
N ASP A 99 15.59 13.02 6.27
CA ASP A 99 15.68 13.11 7.74
C ASP A 99 14.44 12.57 8.47
N PHE A 100 13.51 11.94 7.74
CA PHE A 100 12.36 11.27 8.32
C PHE A 100 12.72 9.82 8.69
N ASP A 101 12.07 9.30 9.75
CA ASP A 101 12.31 7.95 10.25
C ASP A 101 11.55 6.91 9.45
N TYR A 102 10.29 7.20 9.14
CA TYR A 102 9.36 6.29 8.49
C TYR A 102 8.66 6.93 7.30
N PHE A 103 8.23 6.10 6.37
CA PHE A 103 7.17 6.47 5.43
C PHE A 103 6.05 5.43 5.46
N MET A 104 4.85 5.88 5.20
CA MET A 104 3.68 5.04 5.01
C MET A 104 3.22 5.18 3.56
N MET A 105 3.02 4.07 2.86
CA MET A 105 2.34 4.03 1.56
C MET A 105 0.97 3.43 1.80
N VAL A 106 -0.10 4.11 1.37
CA VAL A 106 -1.49 3.70 1.64
C VAL A 106 -2.38 3.99 0.44
N ASP A 107 -3.34 3.12 0.17
CA ASP A 107 -4.41 3.38 -0.80
C ASP A 107 -5.44 4.35 -0.18
N LEU A 108 -5.86 5.35 -0.96
CA LEU A 108 -6.74 6.42 -0.49
C LEU A 108 -8.13 6.33 -1.15
N ASP A 109 -8.79 5.20 -0.93
CA ASP A 109 -10.11 4.86 -1.45
C ASP A 109 -10.97 4.17 -0.37
N ASP A 110 -11.94 3.37 -0.76
CA ASP A 110 -12.87 2.69 0.13
C ASP A 110 -12.19 1.77 1.15
N VAL A 111 -11.09 1.13 0.80
CA VAL A 111 -10.38 0.21 1.70
C VAL A 111 -9.73 0.90 2.90
N PHE A 112 -9.51 2.23 2.82
CA PHE A 112 -8.98 3.05 3.92
C PHE A 112 -10.04 3.98 4.53
N ALA A 113 -11.32 3.76 4.25
CA ALA A 113 -12.42 4.61 4.71
C ALA A 113 -13.03 4.16 6.06
N HIS A 114 -12.38 3.26 6.79
CA HIS A 114 -12.75 2.92 8.17
C HIS A 114 -11.92 3.72 9.18
N PRO A 115 -12.50 4.12 10.33
CA PRO A 115 -11.74 4.86 11.36
C PRO A 115 -10.50 4.10 11.83
N VAL A 116 -9.35 4.76 11.79
CA VAL A 116 -8.09 4.17 12.27
C VAL A 116 -7.98 4.22 13.79
N GLU A 117 -7.39 3.19 14.38
CA GLU A 117 -7.19 3.09 15.81
C GLU A 117 -5.70 3.12 16.15
N LYS A 118 -5.33 3.92 17.17
CA LYS A 118 -3.94 4.04 17.62
C LYS A 118 -3.33 2.68 18.00
N LYS A 119 -4.11 1.79 18.65
CA LYS A 119 -3.63 0.45 19.03
C LYS A 119 -3.17 -0.40 17.84
N SER A 120 -3.74 -0.17 16.66
CA SER A 120 -3.33 -0.81 15.40
C SER A 120 -1.89 -0.43 15.04
N PHE A 121 -1.56 0.85 15.13
CA PHE A 121 -0.20 1.36 14.91
C PHE A 121 0.75 0.95 16.04
N ASP A 122 0.33 1.06 17.31
CA ASP A 122 1.11 0.63 18.46
C ASP A 122 1.59 -0.81 18.31
N SER A 123 0.74 -1.73 17.78
CA SER A 123 1.11 -3.13 17.52
C SER A 123 2.30 -3.30 16.55
N CYS A 124 2.56 -2.32 15.68
CA CYS A 124 3.72 -2.31 14.80
C CYS A 124 4.97 -1.78 15.52
N PHE A 125 4.81 -0.69 16.28
CA PHE A 125 5.92 -0.01 16.92
C PHE A 125 6.44 -0.74 18.16
N GLU A 126 5.62 -1.52 18.85
CA GLU A 126 6.04 -2.44 19.91
C GLU A 126 7.05 -3.50 19.43
N ILE A 127 6.97 -3.87 18.16
CA ILE A 127 7.86 -4.84 17.52
C ILE A 127 8.75 -4.23 16.42
N LYS A 128 9.04 -2.91 16.49
CA LYS A 128 9.74 -2.15 15.45
C LYS A 128 11.13 -2.70 15.07
N ASP A 129 11.76 -3.46 15.95
CA ASP A 129 13.06 -4.08 15.70
C ASP A 129 12.96 -5.39 14.89
N ALA A 130 11.75 -5.95 14.76
CA ALA A 130 11.51 -7.17 13.99
C ALA A 130 11.32 -6.91 12.49
N TRP A 131 11.04 -5.69 12.06
CA TRP A 131 10.73 -5.37 10.67
C TRP A 131 11.49 -4.16 10.14
N ASP A 132 11.61 -4.09 8.83
CA ASP A 132 12.05 -2.92 8.10
C ASP A 132 10.89 -2.35 7.26
N ILE A 133 9.97 -3.23 6.85
CA ILE A 133 8.64 -2.92 6.32
C ILE A 133 7.62 -3.74 7.12
N VAL A 134 6.52 -3.11 7.55
CA VAL A 134 5.34 -3.79 8.10
C VAL A 134 4.13 -3.50 7.23
N THR A 135 3.41 -4.55 6.81
CA THR A 135 2.22 -4.44 5.96
C THR A 135 0.95 -4.67 6.75
N ALA A 136 -0.10 -4.00 6.32
CA ALA A 136 -1.36 -3.96 7.02
C ALA A 136 -2.27 -5.14 6.71
N ASN A 137 -3.22 -5.36 7.61
CA ASN A 137 -4.47 -6.05 7.35
C ASN A 137 -5.56 -5.02 7.03
N GLY A 138 -6.53 -5.35 6.18
CA GLY A 138 -7.71 -4.51 5.99
C GLY A 138 -8.67 -4.59 7.19
N TYR A 139 -9.54 -3.61 7.31
CA TYR A 139 -10.59 -3.63 8.34
C TYR A 139 -11.45 -4.89 8.25
N GLU A 140 -11.85 -5.28 7.05
CA GLU A 140 -12.62 -6.50 6.76
C GLU A 140 -11.75 -7.76 6.61
N GLY A 141 -10.43 -7.62 6.68
CA GLY A 141 -9.48 -8.70 6.55
C GLY A 141 -8.51 -8.56 5.37
N TYR A 142 -7.73 -9.62 5.13
CA TYR A 142 -6.76 -9.65 4.04
C TYR A 142 -7.44 -10.04 2.73
N TYR A 143 -7.24 -9.27 1.67
CA TYR A 143 -7.85 -9.49 0.35
C TYR A 143 -6.84 -9.47 -0.82
N ASP A 144 -5.73 -8.74 -0.70
CA ASP A 144 -4.79 -8.48 -1.80
C ASP A 144 -3.80 -9.64 -2.02
N ILE A 145 -4.33 -10.76 -2.51
CA ILE A 145 -3.52 -11.94 -2.82
C ILE A 145 -2.57 -11.69 -4.00
N TRP A 146 -2.83 -10.69 -4.83
CA TRP A 146 -1.95 -10.37 -5.94
C TRP A 146 -0.58 -9.86 -5.50
N SER A 147 -0.52 -9.05 -4.45
CA SER A 147 0.73 -8.56 -3.86
C SER A 147 1.40 -9.58 -2.93
N LEU A 148 0.66 -10.58 -2.45
CA LEU A 148 1.16 -11.53 -1.47
C LEU A 148 2.20 -12.48 -2.06
N ARG A 149 3.34 -12.60 -1.34
CA ARG A 149 4.33 -13.66 -1.50
C ARG A 149 4.70 -14.15 -0.11
N LEU A 150 4.16 -15.32 0.25
CA LEU A 150 4.39 -15.96 1.55
C LEU A 150 5.15 -17.27 1.32
N PRO A 151 6.44 -17.33 1.74
CA PRO A 151 7.30 -18.51 1.50
C PRO A 151 6.65 -19.82 1.90
N GLY A 152 6.67 -20.80 0.99
CA GLY A 152 6.10 -22.13 1.20
C GLY A 152 4.56 -22.22 1.15
N VAL A 153 3.85 -21.09 0.94
CA VAL A 153 2.38 -21.04 0.85
C VAL A 153 1.94 -20.49 -0.48
N ILE A 154 2.39 -19.27 -0.82
CA ILE A 154 2.12 -18.61 -2.09
C ILE A 154 3.38 -17.85 -2.56
N ASP A 155 4.09 -18.41 -3.51
CA ASP A 155 5.32 -17.89 -4.12
C ASP A 155 5.13 -17.52 -5.60
N PHE A 156 3.89 -17.51 -6.06
CA PHE A 156 3.47 -17.25 -7.45
C PHE A 156 2.53 -16.04 -7.54
N ASP A 157 2.32 -15.56 -8.77
CA ASP A 157 1.28 -14.57 -9.08
C ASP A 157 -0.09 -15.27 -9.18
N CYS A 158 -1.04 -14.83 -8.35
CA CYS A 158 -2.35 -15.48 -8.25
C CYS A 158 -3.16 -15.41 -9.56
N TRP A 159 -3.08 -14.30 -10.30
CA TRP A 159 -3.78 -14.17 -11.58
C TRP A 159 -3.12 -15.02 -12.68
N PHE A 160 -1.79 -15.11 -12.67
CA PHE A 160 -1.11 -16.02 -13.57
C PHE A 160 -1.47 -17.49 -13.28
N ARG A 161 -1.56 -17.85 -11.98
CA ARG A 161 -2.04 -19.17 -11.56
C ARG A 161 -3.47 -19.42 -12.01
N TYR A 162 -4.36 -18.46 -11.81
CA TYR A 162 -5.75 -18.52 -12.26
C TYR A 162 -5.84 -18.81 -13.78
N TRP A 163 -5.16 -18.01 -14.60
CA TRP A 163 -5.19 -18.20 -16.06
C TRP A 163 -4.57 -19.54 -16.50
N ALA A 164 -3.54 -20.00 -15.80
CA ALA A 164 -2.95 -21.32 -16.06
C ALA A 164 -3.94 -22.46 -15.77
N LEU A 165 -4.73 -22.38 -14.70
CA LEU A 165 -5.77 -23.34 -14.37
C LEU A 165 -6.88 -23.31 -15.43
N MET A 166 -7.37 -22.14 -15.81
CA MET A 166 -8.39 -21.97 -16.87
C MET A 166 -7.94 -22.57 -18.20
N ALA A 167 -6.69 -22.36 -18.58
CA ALA A 167 -6.13 -22.88 -19.83
C ALA A 167 -6.11 -24.42 -19.91
N THR A 168 -6.20 -25.12 -18.79
CA THR A 168 -6.29 -26.61 -18.79
C THR A 168 -7.63 -27.13 -19.27
N GLY A 169 -8.69 -26.29 -19.26
CA GLY A 169 -10.07 -26.67 -19.54
C GLY A 169 -10.71 -27.62 -18.49
N LYS A 170 -10.04 -27.81 -17.32
CA LYS A 170 -10.49 -28.73 -16.26
C LYS A 170 -11.19 -28.01 -15.10
N TYR A 171 -11.08 -26.70 -15.04
CA TYR A 171 -11.61 -25.87 -13.95
C TYR A 171 -12.69 -24.93 -14.49
N THR A 172 -13.75 -24.78 -13.74
CA THR A 172 -14.68 -23.66 -13.92
C THR A 172 -14.01 -22.36 -13.45
N ASP A 173 -14.59 -21.21 -13.77
CA ASP A 173 -14.12 -19.91 -13.30
C ASP A 173 -14.04 -19.86 -11.77
N GLU A 174 -15.10 -20.29 -11.09
CA GLU A 174 -15.19 -20.29 -9.64
C GLU A 174 -14.14 -21.22 -8.99
N GLU A 175 -13.96 -22.43 -9.52
CA GLU A 175 -12.93 -23.36 -9.04
C GLU A 175 -11.52 -22.80 -9.21
N ALA A 176 -11.23 -22.18 -10.35
CA ALA A 176 -9.93 -21.56 -10.62
C ALA A 176 -9.66 -20.37 -9.68
N GLN A 177 -10.66 -19.53 -9.42
CA GLN A 177 -10.56 -18.45 -8.44
C GLN A 177 -10.37 -18.98 -7.02
N GLN A 178 -11.12 -20.02 -6.64
CA GLN A 178 -10.98 -20.68 -5.33
C GLN A 178 -9.55 -21.20 -5.14
N GLU A 179 -8.99 -21.88 -6.14
CA GLU A 179 -7.66 -22.47 -6.09
C GLU A 179 -6.50 -21.46 -6.19
N ALA A 180 -6.69 -20.35 -6.88
CA ALA A 180 -5.65 -19.37 -7.09
C ALA A 180 -5.68 -18.20 -6.09
N ILE A 181 -6.85 -17.86 -5.54
CA ILE A 181 -7.07 -16.63 -4.78
C ILE A 181 -7.74 -16.91 -3.42
N TYR A 182 -9.00 -17.37 -3.40
CA TYR A 182 -9.83 -17.30 -2.20
C TYR A 182 -9.35 -18.20 -1.05
N LYS A 183 -8.77 -19.37 -1.34
CA LYS A 183 -8.19 -20.21 -0.29
C LYS A 183 -7.05 -19.53 0.46
N TYR A 184 -6.28 -18.65 -0.23
CA TYR A 184 -5.18 -17.89 0.38
C TYR A 184 -5.70 -16.70 1.17
N THR A 185 -6.80 -16.07 0.73
CA THR A 185 -7.53 -15.08 1.52
C THR A 185 -7.96 -15.70 2.86
N GLY A 186 -8.58 -16.88 2.83
CA GLY A 186 -8.95 -17.61 4.04
C GLY A 186 -7.76 -17.96 4.92
N TYR A 187 -6.63 -18.38 4.32
CA TYR A 187 -5.40 -18.67 5.04
C TYR A 187 -4.86 -17.43 5.76
N MET A 188 -4.74 -16.29 5.05
CA MET A 188 -4.24 -15.05 5.65
C MET A 188 -5.14 -14.56 6.78
N ASN A 189 -6.45 -14.66 6.64
CA ASN A 189 -7.41 -14.24 7.66
C ASN A 189 -7.41 -15.16 8.91
N ALA A 190 -6.87 -16.37 8.80
CA ALA A 190 -6.66 -17.26 9.93
C ALA A 190 -5.39 -16.96 10.74
N ILE A 191 -4.43 -16.20 10.18
CA ILE A 191 -3.20 -15.79 10.87
C ILE A 191 -3.53 -14.79 11.97
N LYS A 192 -3.03 -15.03 13.19
CA LYS A 192 -3.31 -14.21 14.38
C LYS A 192 -2.07 -13.48 14.92
N TRP A 193 -0.89 -13.75 14.40
CA TRP A 193 0.38 -13.17 14.80
C TRP A 193 1.20 -12.73 13.59
N PRO A 194 2.14 -11.79 13.78
CA PRO A 194 2.99 -11.31 12.70
C PRO A 194 3.80 -12.43 12.04
N VAL A 195 3.88 -12.41 10.69
CA VAL A 195 4.65 -13.39 9.91
C VAL A 195 5.51 -12.69 8.86
N TYR A 196 6.71 -13.21 8.63
CA TYR A 196 7.57 -12.71 7.55
C TYR A 196 7.03 -13.14 6.20
N VAL A 197 7.06 -12.19 5.27
CA VAL A 197 6.63 -12.37 3.87
C VAL A 197 7.70 -11.87 2.93
N ASP A 198 7.70 -12.34 1.68
CA ASP A 198 8.55 -11.80 0.62
C ASP A 198 7.88 -10.63 -0.12
N GLY A 199 6.59 -10.48 0.04
CA GLY A 199 5.81 -9.37 -0.45
C GLY A 199 4.38 -9.39 0.09
N ALA A 200 3.86 -8.20 0.42
CA ALA A 200 2.45 -7.96 0.76
C ALA A 200 2.17 -6.45 0.74
N PHE A 201 0.91 -6.08 0.58
CA PHE A 201 0.50 -4.68 0.71
C PHE A 201 -0.88 -4.55 1.38
N ASN A 202 -1.89 -5.12 0.77
CA ASN A 202 -3.30 -5.06 1.18
C ASN A 202 -3.86 -3.63 1.08
N VAL A 203 -3.91 -2.88 2.18
CA VAL A 203 -4.35 -1.46 2.24
C VAL A 203 -3.16 -0.51 2.30
N GLY A 204 -2.07 -0.94 2.97
CA GLY A 204 -0.92 -0.07 3.17
C GLY A 204 0.25 -0.75 3.87
N MET A 205 1.34 -0.01 3.95
CA MET A 205 2.55 -0.44 4.64
C MET A 205 3.25 0.75 5.31
N ILE A 206 3.93 0.49 6.43
CA ILE A 206 4.91 1.41 7.03
C ILE A 206 6.31 0.85 6.77
N SER A 207 7.23 1.71 6.39
CA SER A 207 8.61 1.35 6.09
C SER A 207 9.58 2.33 6.76
N LYS A 208 10.74 1.83 7.18
CA LYS A 208 11.85 2.70 7.56
C LYS A 208 12.38 3.43 6.33
N VAL A 209 12.68 4.72 6.44
CA VAL A 209 13.24 5.50 5.31
C VAL A 209 14.64 4.99 4.95
N SER A 210 15.41 4.55 5.93
CA SER A 210 16.79 4.07 5.76
C SER A 210 16.96 2.88 4.81
N ILE A 211 15.87 2.13 4.53
CA ILE A 211 15.95 0.96 3.64
C ILE A 211 15.74 1.30 2.17
N ILE A 212 15.35 2.53 1.85
CA ILE A 212 15.11 2.95 0.45
C ILE A 212 16.40 2.83 -0.35
N LYS A 213 16.34 2.12 -1.46
CA LYS A 213 17.44 1.95 -2.41
C LYS A 213 17.08 2.60 -3.74
N PRO A 214 17.95 3.43 -4.32
CA PRO A 214 17.68 4.06 -5.62
C PRO A 214 17.40 3.07 -6.75
N CYS A 215 17.96 1.86 -6.67
CA CYS A 215 17.76 0.79 -7.64
C CYS A 215 16.42 0.06 -7.49
N CYS A 216 15.78 0.10 -6.31
CA CYS A 216 14.50 -0.56 -6.08
C CYS A 216 13.36 0.37 -6.43
N LYS A 217 12.61 0.03 -7.47
CA LYS A 217 11.50 0.83 -8.00
C LYS A 217 10.24 0.00 -8.10
N TYR A 218 9.11 0.66 -7.94
CA TYR A 218 7.82 0.11 -8.36
C TYR A 218 7.83 -0.11 -9.86
N ALA A 219 7.28 -1.23 -10.33
CA ALA A 219 7.15 -1.52 -11.75
C ALA A 219 5.87 -2.31 -12.01
N GLY A 220 5.11 -1.95 -13.05
CA GLY A 220 3.89 -2.67 -13.43
C GLY A 220 4.12 -3.86 -14.35
N PHE A 221 5.40 -4.14 -14.68
CA PHE A 221 5.82 -5.31 -15.44
C PHE A 221 6.99 -5.99 -14.73
N TYR A 222 6.99 -7.31 -14.77
CA TYR A 222 8.08 -8.14 -14.30
C TYR A 222 8.28 -9.33 -15.25
N GLU A 223 9.51 -9.53 -15.73
CA GLU A 223 9.84 -10.58 -16.71
C GLU A 223 8.92 -10.59 -17.95
N GLY A 224 8.61 -9.39 -18.47
CA GLY A 224 7.78 -9.22 -19.67
C GLY A 224 6.27 -9.42 -19.45
N ARG A 225 5.81 -9.56 -18.21
CA ARG A 225 4.40 -9.77 -17.85
C ARG A 225 3.88 -8.64 -16.97
N ILE A 226 2.59 -8.34 -17.07
CA ILE A 226 1.91 -7.45 -16.13
C ILE A 226 1.96 -8.09 -14.75
N CYS A 227 2.34 -7.31 -13.74
CA CYS A 227 2.35 -7.71 -12.34
C CYS A 227 1.79 -6.58 -11.47
N VAL A 228 1.47 -6.91 -10.21
CA VAL A 228 1.21 -5.88 -9.19
C VAL A 228 2.48 -5.09 -8.93
N GLU A 229 2.40 -3.79 -8.89
CA GLU A 229 3.58 -2.90 -8.86
C GLU A 229 4.40 -3.00 -7.57
N HIS A 230 3.81 -3.47 -6.48
CA HIS A 230 4.49 -3.71 -5.21
C HIS A 230 5.52 -4.84 -5.28
N PHE A 231 5.24 -5.88 -6.09
CA PHE A 231 6.07 -7.07 -6.14
C PHE A 231 7.52 -6.80 -6.58
N PRO A 232 7.79 -6.11 -7.72
CA PRO A 232 9.17 -5.83 -8.13
C PRO A 232 9.93 -4.96 -7.11
N PHE A 233 9.26 -3.97 -6.51
CA PHE A 233 9.84 -3.11 -5.48
C PHE A 233 10.24 -3.91 -4.24
N GLN A 234 9.34 -4.69 -3.69
CA GLN A 234 9.58 -5.48 -2.48
C GLN A 234 10.58 -6.61 -2.73
N LYS A 235 10.51 -7.27 -3.89
CA LYS A 235 11.50 -8.30 -4.29
C LYS A 235 12.92 -7.73 -4.35
N CYS A 236 13.08 -6.53 -4.95
CA CYS A 236 14.36 -5.83 -4.95
C CYS A 236 14.85 -5.53 -3.52
N LEU A 237 13.99 -5.00 -2.65
CA LEU A 237 14.34 -4.72 -1.26
C LEU A 237 14.71 -6.00 -0.50
N ARG A 238 13.97 -7.09 -0.70
CA ARG A 238 14.28 -8.42 -0.12
C ARG A 238 15.67 -8.90 -0.52
N SER A 239 16.09 -8.72 -1.78
CA SER A 239 17.44 -9.09 -2.24
C SER A 239 18.57 -8.28 -1.55
N HIS A 240 18.23 -7.15 -0.93
CA HIS A 240 19.12 -6.34 -0.10
C HIS A 240 18.97 -6.62 1.41
N GLY A 241 18.32 -7.72 1.78
CA GLY A 241 18.18 -8.15 3.18
C GLY A 241 17.09 -7.45 3.98
N VAL A 242 16.22 -6.66 3.33
CA VAL A 242 15.08 -5.98 3.99
C VAL A 242 14.07 -7.00 4.49
N ARG A 243 13.66 -6.88 5.75
CA ARG A 243 12.67 -7.75 6.39
C ARG A 243 11.28 -7.15 6.23
N ILE A 244 10.39 -7.91 5.59
CA ILE A 244 8.97 -7.53 5.41
C ILE A 244 8.13 -8.39 6.33
N LEU A 245 7.30 -7.76 7.16
CA LEU A 245 6.44 -8.40 8.13
C LEU A 245 4.98 -8.06 7.82
N TYR A 246 4.14 -9.07 7.63
CA TYR A 246 2.69 -8.89 7.70
C TYR A 246 2.25 -8.91 9.15
N ASN A 247 1.53 -7.89 9.60
CA ASN A 247 0.99 -7.83 10.96
C ASN A 247 -0.55 -7.82 10.92
N PRO A 248 -1.23 -8.91 11.33
CA PRO A 248 -2.69 -9.00 11.32
C PRO A 248 -3.38 -8.02 12.29
N ASN A 249 -2.62 -7.47 13.25
CA ASN A 249 -3.12 -6.47 14.20
C ASN A 249 -2.94 -5.03 13.70
N PHE A 250 -2.15 -4.82 12.65
CA PHE A 250 -2.05 -3.53 11.96
C PHE A 250 -3.24 -3.41 10.99
N ARG A 251 -4.35 -2.89 11.48
CA ARG A 251 -5.59 -2.72 10.71
C ARG A 251 -5.76 -1.29 10.24
N LEU A 252 -6.02 -1.15 8.96
CA LEU A 252 -6.31 0.10 8.28
C LEU A 252 -7.68 0.07 7.64
#